data_837c48b6cee172dfcd556fea9d620d1c
#
_entry.id   837c48b6cee172dfcd556fea9d620d1c
#
_cell.length_a   1.000
_cell.length_b   1.000
_cell.length_c   1.000
_cell.angle_alpha   90.00
_cell.angle_beta   90.00
_cell.angle_gamma   90.00
#
_symmetry.space_group_name_H-M   'P 1'
#
loop_
_entity.id
_entity.type
_entity.pdbx_description
1 polymer ?
#
loop_
_entity_poly.entity_id
_entity_poly.type
_entity_poly.pdbx_seq_one_letter_code
_entity_poly.pdbx_strand_id
1 'polypeptide(L)'
;MKKNKLILDSKEIIDFLGKDYDKLAEIFSDKFGIINAMLKREELSKYGLYMYQCLSANAKILYNLDREVSSGGLGISEDEKSAMISCLAEAIERYTISYIPKKEVLYKKKSELPKSRVFSSFHTYNKKQYNDNKQFANPEKDYVHWTKIVSLDQKTWKYWPASLIYIPFNI
;
A
#
# COMPACT_ATOMS: atom_id res chain seq x y z
N MET A 1 -12.36 -30.78 -6.77
CA MET A 1 -11.84 -29.47 -6.34
C MET A 1 -11.09 -28.85 -7.50
N LYS A 2 -11.43 -27.63 -7.92
CA LYS A 2 -10.62 -26.86 -8.88
C LYS A 2 -9.28 -26.55 -8.22
N LYS A 3 -8.19 -26.66 -8.98
CA LYS A 3 -6.83 -26.37 -8.47
C LYS A 3 -6.55 -24.88 -8.60
N ASN A 4 -5.90 -24.31 -7.60
CA ASN A 4 -5.35 -22.96 -7.69
C ASN A 4 -4.38 -22.86 -8.88
N LYS A 5 -4.41 -21.73 -9.59
CA LYS A 5 -3.55 -21.48 -10.75
C LYS A 5 -2.48 -20.44 -10.40
N LEU A 6 -1.22 -20.80 -10.56
CA LEU A 6 -0.09 -19.88 -10.42
C LEU A 6 0.21 -19.22 -11.78
N ILE A 7 0.27 -17.88 -11.79
CA ILE A 7 0.62 -17.06 -12.95
C ILE A 7 1.99 -16.43 -12.67
N LEU A 8 2.95 -16.68 -13.54
CA LEU A 8 4.33 -16.18 -13.44
C LEU A 8 4.74 -15.31 -14.64
N ASP A 9 3.89 -15.24 -15.67
CA ASP A 9 4.18 -14.55 -16.91
C ASP A 9 3.29 -13.31 -17.09
N SER A 10 3.92 -12.16 -17.29
CA SER A 10 3.24 -10.90 -17.61
C SER A 10 2.38 -10.99 -18.87
N LYS A 11 2.78 -11.79 -19.86
CA LYS A 11 2.03 -11.99 -21.10
C LYS A 11 0.64 -12.54 -20.82
N GLU A 12 0.52 -13.51 -19.91
CA GLU A 12 -0.78 -14.06 -19.54
C GLU A 12 -1.71 -12.99 -18.93
N ILE A 13 -1.15 -12.06 -18.18
CA ILE A 13 -1.89 -10.92 -17.61
C ILE A 13 -2.35 -9.97 -18.71
N ILE A 14 -1.47 -9.62 -19.66
CA ILE A 14 -1.81 -8.74 -20.79
C ILE A 14 -2.87 -9.37 -21.69
N ASP A 15 -2.71 -10.64 -22.03
CA ASP A 15 -3.65 -11.37 -22.86
C ASP A 15 -5.07 -11.40 -22.23
N PHE A 16 -5.13 -11.48 -20.91
CA PHE A 16 -6.39 -11.47 -20.18
C PHE A 16 -6.98 -10.07 -19.97
N LEU A 17 -6.18 -9.11 -19.53
CA LEU A 17 -6.64 -7.75 -19.23
C LEU A 17 -6.82 -6.90 -20.49
N GLY A 18 -6.04 -7.14 -21.52
CA GLY A 18 -5.98 -6.36 -22.76
C GLY A 18 -4.86 -5.32 -22.78
N LYS A 19 -4.59 -4.77 -23.97
CA LYS A 19 -3.46 -3.86 -24.22
C LYS A 19 -3.47 -2.56 -23.43
N ASP A 20 -4.62 -2.10 -22.98
CA ASP A 20 -4.72 -0.90 -22.14
C ASP A 20 -4.00 -1.05 -20.79
N TYR A 21 -3.61 -2.28 -20.43
CA TYR A 21 -2.92 -2.62 -19.19
C TYR A 21 -1.45 -3.01 -19.39
N ASP A 22 -0.84 -2.73 -20.54
CA ASP A 22 0.55 -3.06 -20.84
C ASP A 22 1.51 -2.52 -19.79
N LYS A 23 1.33 -1.27 -19.35
CA LYS A 23 2.15 -0.66 -18.29
C LYS A 23 2.04 -1.38 -16.94
N LEU A 24 0.88 -1.96 -16.65
CA LEU A 24 0.69 -2.75 -15.44
C LEU A 24 1.46 -4.07 -15.53
N ALA A 25 1.58 -4.63 -16.72
CA ALA A 25 2.32 -5.86 -16.96
C ALA A 25 3.85 -5.67 -16.88
N GLU A 26 4.36 -4.46 -17.19
CA GLU A 26 5.80 -4.14 -17.07
C GLU A 26 6.33 -4.30 -15.64
N ILE A 27 5.48 -4.14 -14.63
CA ILE A 27 5.86 -4.31 -13.23
C ILE A 27 5.80 -5.75 -12.76
N PHE A 28 5.30 -6.67 -13.60
CA PHE A 28 5.15 -8.09 -13.29
C PHE A 28 6.30 -8.89 -13.92
N SER A 29 7.12 -9.50 -13.08
CA SER A 29 8.17 -10.42 -13.51
C SER A 29 8.60 -11.28 -12.32
N ASP A 30 8.75 -12.57 -12.54
CA ASP A 30 9.25 -13.53 -11.57
C ASP A 30 10.69 -13.25 -11.12
N LYS A 31 11.47 -12.50 -11.93
CA LYS A 31 12.88 -12.18 -11.67
C LYS A 31 13.13 -10.76 -11.20
N PHE A 32 12.50 -9.77 -11.83
CA PHE A 32 12.86 -8.36 -11.65
C PHE A 32 11.64 -7.44 -11.40
N GLY A 33 10.42 -7.98 -11.40
CA GLY A 33 9.21 -7.20 -11.23
C GLY A 33 8.96 -6.76 -9.78
N ILE A 34 8.19 -5.70 -9.64
CA ILE A 34 7.59 -5.33 -8.35
C ILE A 34 6.66 -6.44 -7.88
N ILE A 35 5.92 -7.05 -8.80
CA ILE A 35 5.07 -8.22 -8.55
C ILE A 35 5.76 -9.44 -9.15
N ASN A 36 6.04 -10.45 -8.31
CA ASN A 36 6.80 -11.63 -8.71
C ASN A 36 5.91 -12.81 -9.11
N ALA A 37 4.73 -12.93 -8.54
CA ALA A 37 3.79 -14.00 -8.83
C ALA A 37 2.36 -13.59 -8.51
N MET A 38 1.42 -14.22 -9.19
CA MET A 38 -0.01 -14.11 -8.89
C MET A 38 -0.62 -15.51 -8.79
N LEU A 39 -1.47 -15.69 -7.81
CA LEU A 39 -2.19 -16.94 -7.57
C LEU A 39 -3.69 -16.69 -7.74
N LYS A 40 -4.31 -17.36 -8.71
CA LYS A 40 -5.76 -17.45 -8.78
C LYS A 40 -6.24 -18.49 -7.75
N ARG A 41 -7.07 -18.07 -6.83
CA ARG A 41 -7.59 -18.86 -5.73
C ARG A 41 -9.00 -19.34 -6.08
N GLU A 42 -9.25 -20.62 -5.92
CA GLU A 42 -10.55 -21.20 -6.29
C GLU A 42 -11.51 -21.40 -5.10
N GLU A 43 -11.10 -20.99 -3.90
CA GLU A 43 -11.88 -21.22 -2.67
C GLU A 43 -13.24 -20.52 -2.69
N LEU A 44 -13.33 -19.37 -3.38
CA LEU A 44 -14.54 -18.57 -3.47
C LEU A 44 -15.35 -18.82 -4.74
N SER A 45 -14.88 -19.66 -5.67
CA SER A 45 -15.55 -19.92 -6.95
C SER A 45 -16.95 -20.50 -6.78
N LYS A 46 -17.20 -21.26 -5.71
CA LYS A 46 -18.53 -21.82 -5.38
C LYS A 46 -19.57 -20.75 -5.02
N TYR A 47 -19.12 -19.53 -4.71
CA TYR A 47 -19.98 -18.39 -4.42
C TYR A 47 -20.09 -17.43 -5.61
N GLY A 48 -19.55 -17.79 -6.79
CA GLY A 48 -19.51 -16.92 -7.96
C GLY A 48 -18.48 -15.79 -7.87
N LEU A 49 -17.50 -15.90 -6.96
CA LEU A 49 -16.46 -14.89 -6.76
C LEU A 49 -15.11 -15.36 -7.30
N TYR A 50 -14.40 -14.45 -7.95
CA TYR A 50 -13.01 -14.60 -8.34
C TYR A 50 -12.11 -14.01 -7.26
N MET A 51 -11.01 -14.70 -6.97
CA MET A 51 -10.03 -14.28 -5.97
C MET A 51 -8.61 -14.40 -6.53
N TYR A 52 -7.87 -13.32 -6.48
CA TYR A 52 -6.46 -13.26 -6.86
C TYR A 52 -5.62 -12.78 -5.70
N GLN A 53 -4.42 -13.35 -5.56
CA GLN A 53 -3.44 -12.97 -4.57
C GLN A 53 -2.09 -12.76 -5.26
N CYS A 54 -1.46 -11.59 -5.07
CA CYS A 54 -0.13 -11.29 -5.57
C CYS A 54 0.93 -11.44 -4.48
N LEU A 55 2.14 -11.79 -4.92
CA LEU A 55 3.37 -11.67 -4.16
C LEU A 55 4.20 -10.56 -4.80
N SER A 56 4.63 -9.59 -4.02
CA SER A 56 5.51 -8.53 -4.50
C SER A 56 6.94 -8.70 -4.01
N ALA A 57 7.87 -7.96 -4.62
CA ALA A 57 9.26 -7.92 -4.23
C ALA A 57 9.41 -7.57 -2.74
N ASN A 58 10.41 -8.15 -2.09
CA ASN A 58 10.63 -7.94 -0.66
C ASN A 58 11.20 -6.54 -0.40
N ALA A 59 10.34 -5.63 0.04
CA ALA A 59 10.72 -4.25 0.34
C ALA A 59 11.76 -4.16 1.47
N LYS A 60 11.82 -5.14 2.40
CA LYS A 60 12.87 -5.19 3.42
C LYS A 60 14.26 -5.23 2.79
N ILE A 61 14.45 -6.08 1.79
CA ILE A 61 15.75 -6.22 1.10
C ILE A 61 16.05 -4.96 0.29
N LEU A 62 15.08 -4.48 -0.49
CA LEU A 62 15.28 -3.34 -1.39
C LEU A 62 15.55 -2.03 -0.67
N TYR A 63 14.91 -1.81 0.47
CA TYR A 63 15.01 -0.56 1.24
C TYR A 63 15.79 -0.70 2.54
N ASN A 64 16.42 -1.86 2.79
CA ASN A 64 17.18 -2.16 4.01
C ASN A 64 16.37 -1.86 5.29
N LEU A 65 15.16 -2.41 5.36
CA LEU A 65 14.27 -2.22 6.50
C LEU A 65 14.58 -3.22 7.63
N ASP A 66 14.37 -2.80 8.87
CA ASP A 66 14.66 -3.64 10.04
C ASP A 66 13.72 -4.85 10.21
N ARG A 67 12.56 -4.82 9.53
CA ARG A 67 11.54 -5.87 9.63
C ARG A 67 10.96 -6.29 8.28
N GLU A 68 10.40 -7.48 8.25
CA GLU A 68 9.67 -8.00 7.09
C GLU A 68 8.47 -7.11 6.76
N VAL A 69 8.32 -6.82 5.47
CA VAL A 69 7.17 -6.13 4.90
C VAL A 69 6.51 -7.06 3.92
N SER A 70 5.35 -7.59 4.29
CA SER A 70 4.51 -8.32 3.35
C SER A 70 3.79 -7.32 2.45
N SER A 71 4.25 -7.19 1.23
CA SER A 71 3.70 -6.30 0.22
C SER A 71 2.96 -7.08 -0.86
N GLY A 72 2.06 -7.98 -0.47
CA GLY A 72 1.18 -8.66 -1.42
C GLY A 72 -0.13 -7.89 -1.63
N GLY A 73 -0.82 -8.18 -2.73
CA GLY A 73 -2.17 -7.69 -3.00
C GLY A 73 -3.19 -8.82 -2.99
N LEU A 74 -4.43 -8.48 -2.69
CA LEU A 74 -5.59 -9.38 -2.74
C LEU A 74 -6.71 -8.69 -3.51
N GLY A 75 -7.32 -9.38 -4.47
CA GLY A 75 -8.50 -8.89 -5.19
C GLY A 75 -9.61 -9.92 -5.19
N ILE A 76 -10.81 -9.48 -4.85
CA ILE A 76 -12.02 -10.31 -4.86
C ILE A 76 -13.13 -9.54 -5.57
N SER A 77 -13.79 -10.19 -6.53
CA SER A 77 -14.91 -9.60 -7.29
C SER A 77 -15.76 -10.69 -7.94
N GLU A 78 -16.99 -10.34 -8.30
CA GLU A 78 -17.83 -11.15 -9.20
C GLU A 78 -17.32 -11.08 -10.64
N ASP A 79 -16.64 -10.02 -11.03
CA ASP A 79 -15.96 -9.88 -12.31
C ASP A 79 -14.48 -10.25 -12.18
N GLU A 80 -14.05 -11.21 -12.99
CA GLU A 80 -12.69 -11.77 -12.90
C GLU A 80 -11.60 -10.71 -13.19
N LYS A 81 -11.85 -9.85 -14.18
CA LYS A 81 -10.94 -8.78 -14.56
C LYS A 81 -10.77 -7.76 -13.43
N SER A 82 -11.86 -7.36 -12.81
CA SER A 82 -11.87 -6.46 -11.65
C SER A 82 -11.13 -7.06 -10.46
N ALA A 83 -11.28 -8.35 -10.19
CA ALA A 83 -10.55 -9.04 -9.13
C ALA A 83 -9.03 -9.01 -9.37
N MET A 84 -8.60 -9.27 -10.60
CA MET A 84 -7.18 -9.23 -10.97
C MET A 84 -6.61 -7.81 -10.87
N ILE A 85 -7.31 -6.81 -11.40
CA ILE A 85 -6.88 -5.40 -11.34
C ILE A 85 -6.77 -4.93 -9.89
N SER A 86 -7.75 -5.25 -9.04
CA SER A 86 -7.72 -4.88 -7.62
C SER A 86 -6.53 -5.49 -6.89
N CYS A 87 -6.21 -6.76 -7.18
CA CYS A 87 -5.06 -7.45 -6.64
C CYS A 87 -3.73 -6.76 -7.02
N LEU A 88 -3.57 -6.41 -8.30
CA LEU A 88 -2.38 -5.72 -8.80
C LEU A 88 -2.27 -4.31 -8.21
N ALA A 89 -3.36 -3.56 -8.16
CA ALA A 89 -3.39 -2.21 -7.61
C ALA A 89 -3.00 -2.18 -6.12
N GLU A 90 -3.54 -3.09 -5.32
CA GLU A 90 -3.18 -3.20 -3.90
C GLU A 90 -1.70 -3.57 -3.71
N ALA A 91 -1.16 -4.47 -4.52
CA ALA A 91 0.26 -4.84 -4.44
C ALA A 91 1.17 -3.65 -4.76
N ILE A 92 0.83 -2.84 -5.76
CA ILE A 92 1.56 -1.61 -6.11
C ILE A 92 1.45 -0.59 -4.98
N GLU A 93 0.26 -0.35 -4.47
CA GLU A 93 0.02 0.56 -3.35
C GLU A 93 0.90 0.18 -2.15
N ARG A 94 0.82 -1.06 -1.70
CA ARG A 94 1.60 -1.56 -0.56
C ARG A 94 3.11 -1.48 -0.79
N TYR A 95 3.56 -1.76 -2.01
CA TYR A 95 4.97 -1.62 -2.35
C TYR A 95 5.41 -0.16 -2.28
N THR A 96 4.64 0.76 -2.85
CA THR A 96 5.00 2.19 -2.90
C THR A 96 4.98 2.85 -1.52
N ILE A 97 3.99 2.53 -0.67
CA ILE A 97 3.92 3.08 0.70
C ILE A 97 4.95 2.48 1.66
N SER A 98 5.65 1.42 1.28
CA SER A 98 6.76 0.88 2.07
C SER A 98 8.04 1.72 1.96
N TYR A 99 8.16 2.57 0.92
CA TYR A 99 9.28 3.49 0.76
C TYR A 99 9.01 4.82 1.45
N ILE A 100 9.88 5.20 2.38
CA ILE A 100 9.78 6.46 3.11
C ILE A 100 10.84 7.43 2.58
N PRO A 101 10.44 8.53 1.91
CA PRO A 101 11.37 9.54 1.43
C PRO A 101 11.89 10.40 2.60
N LYS A 102 12.87 9.91 3.34
CA LYS A 102 13.39 10.53 4.58
C LYS A 102 13.67 12.04 4.45
N LYS A 103 14.08 12.52 3.28
CA LYS A 103 14.33 13.95 3.03
C LYS A 103 13.05 14.80 2.98
N GLU A 104 11.90 14.20 2.77
CA GLU A 104 10.61 14.87 2.63
C GLU A 104 9.76 14.78 3.90
N VAL A 105 10.26 14.07 4.90
CA VAL A 105 9.55 13.85 6.17
C VAL A 105 10.12 14.80 7.23
N LEU A 106 9.23 15.54 7.91
CA LEU A 106 9.58 16.50 8.95
C LEU A 106 9.27 15.94 10.33
N TYR A 107 10.23 15.96 11.25
CA TYR A 107 9.99 15.59 12.65
C TYR A 107 9.69 16.83 13.48
N LYS A 108 8.42 17.08 13.81
CA LYS A 108 7.93 18.30 14.47
C LYS A 108 6.69 18.02 15.33
N LYS A 109 6.38 19.00 16.22
CA LYS A 109 5.04 19.09 16.82
C LYS A 109 4.07 19.74 15.83
N LYS A 110 2.77 19.40 15.93
CA LYS A 110 1.72 20.04 15.12
C LYS A 110 1.75 21.57 15.24
N SER A 111 2.01 22.09 16.43
CA SER A 111 2.07 23.54 16.70
C SER A 111 3.19 24.28 15.97
N GLU A 112 4.24 23.58 15.53
CA GLU A 112 5.37 24.14 14.79
C GLU A 112 5.14 24.17 13.27
N LEU A 113 4.03 23.60 12.81
CA LEU A 113 3.65 23.59 11.40
C LEU A 113 2.70 24.77 11.09
N PRO A 114 2.74 25.30 9.84
CA PRO A 114 1.80 26.34 9.42
C PRO A 114 0.36 25.86 9.56
N LYS A 115 -0.47 26.55 10.37
CA LYS A 115 -1.85 26.15 10.65
C LYS A 115 -2.70 25.94 9.39
N SER A 116 -2.49 26.75 8.35
CA SER A 116 -3.19 26.61 7.06
C SER A 116 -2.81 25.36 6.27
N ARG A 117 -1.69 24.71 6.63
CA ARG A 117 -1.12 23.55 5.95
C ARG A 117 -1.26 22.26 6.76
N VAL A 118 -1.99 22.26 7.86
CA VAL A 118 -2.26 21.08 8.68
C VAL A 118 -3.76 20.91 8.81
N PHE A 119 -4.23 19.67 8.86
CA PHE A 119 -5.64 19.43 9.15
C PHE A 119 -5.99 19.87 10.58
N SER A 120 -7.20 20.39 10.77
CA SER A 120 -7.69 20.86 12.08
C SER A 120 -7.75 19.73 13.10
N SER A 121 -8.15 18.55 12.66
CA SER A 121 -8.23 17.35 13.49
C SER A 121 -7.84 16.11 12.71
N PHE A 122 -7.36 15.10 13.42
CA PHE A 122 -7.10 13.76 12.90
C PHE A 122 -8.00 12.76 13.64
N HIS A 123 -8.36 11.67 12.98
CA HIS A 123 -8.87 10.51 13.68
C HIS A 123 -7.72 9.88 14.45
N THR A 124 -7.64 10.19 15.73
CA THR A 124 -6.62 9.67 16.63
C THR A 124 -7.22 8.59 17.53
N TYR A 125 -6.37 7.82 18.15
CA TYR A 125 -6.77 6.90 19.19
C TYR A 125 -7.40 7.66 20.36
N ASN A 126 -8.30 7.02 21.07
CA ASN A 126 -8.85 7.60 22.30
C ASN A 126 -7.79 7.57 23.43
N LYS A 127 -8.07 8.30 24.52
CA LYS A 127 -7.13 8.43 25.64
C LYS A 127 -6.70 7.07 26.23
N LYS A 128 -7.62 6.11 26.30
CA LYS A 128 -7.33 4.77 26.82
C LYS A 128 -6.38 4.02 25.89
N GLN A 129 -6.63 4.06 24.57
CA GLN A 129 -5.77 3.41 23.57
C GLN A 129 -4.35 3.96 23.58
N TYR A 130 -4.14 5.27 23.76
CA TYR A 130 -2.80 5.84 23.93
C TYR A 130 -2.12 5.40 25.23
N ASN A 131 -2.87 5.29 26.33
CA ASN A 131 -2.32 4.84 27.60
C ASN A 131 -1.90 3.38 27.56
N ASP A 132 -2.69 2.54 26.90
CA ASP A 132 -2.44 1.09 26.75
C ASP A 132 -1.31 0.80 25.73
N ASN A 133 -1.07 1.72 24.81
CA ASN A 133 -0.10 1.58 23.71
C ASN A 133 0.85 2.78 23.65
N LYS A 134 1.71 2.94 24.64
CA LYS A 134 2.65 4.08 24.79
C LYS A 134 3.62 4.27 23.61
N GLN A 135 3.76 3.26 22.76
CA GLN A 135 4.56 3.33 21.52
C GLN A 135 3.93 4.23 20.43
N PHE A 136 2.65 4.55 20.54
CA PHE A 136 1.98 5.42 19.56
C PHE A 136 2.06 6.87 20.02
N ALA A 137 2.80 7.68 19.28
CA ALA A 137 2.84 9.12 19.47
C ALA A 137 1.49 9.76 19.05
N ASN A 138 1.00 10.71 19.86
CA ASN A 138 -0.20 11.45 19.55
C ASN A 138 0.13 12.67 18.68
N PRO A 139 -0.30 12.72 17.40
CA PRO A 139 0.02 13.81 16.49
C PRO A 139 -0.47 15.19 16.97
N GLU A 140 -1.44 15.26 17.86
CA GLU A 140 -1.95 16.52 18.41
C GLU A 140 -1.02 17.14 19.48
N LYS A 141 -0.17 16.32 20.13
CA LYS A 141 0.62 16.74 21.32
C LYS A 141 2.11 16.47 21.18
N ASP A 142 2.46 15.37 20.55
CA ASP A 142 3.81 14.83 20.54
C ASP A 142 4.59 15.28 19.29
N TYR A 143 5.90 15.10 19.32
CA TYR A 143 6.72 15.11 18.12
C TYR A 143 6.40 13.89 17.29
N VAL A 144 6.03 14.10 16.03
CA VAL A 144 5.79 13.03 15.06
C VAL A 144 6.41 13.39 13.72
N HIS A 145 6.56 12.40 12.88
CA HIS A 145 6.97 12.62 11.51
C HIS A 145 5.76 13.05 10.66
N TRP A 146 5.96 14.09 9.85
CA TRP A 146 4.94 14.64 8.95
C TRP A 146 5.38 14.50 7.51
N THR A 147 4.47 14.12 6.63
CA THR A 147 4.68 14.12 5.18
C THR A 147 3.65 15.01 4.50
N LYS A 148 3.96 15.44 3.27
CA LYS A 148 3.02 16.20 2.44
C LYS A 148 2.07 15.24 1.74
N ILE A 149 0.78 15.55 1.81
CA ILE A 149 -0.23 14.95 0.96
C ILE A 149 -0.82 16.02 0.06
N VAL A 150 -1.17 15.64 -1.17
CA VAL A 150 -1.67 16.54 -2.20
C VAL A 150 -3.13 16.22 -2.44
N SER A 151 -3.96 17.25 -2.69
CA SER A 151 -5.36 17.05 -3.08
C SER A 151 -5.46 16.37 -4.45
N LEU A 152 -6.55 15.67 -4.71
CA LEU A 152 -6.76 14.95 -5.98
C LEU A 152 -6.68 15.88 -7.21
N ASP A 153 -7.06 17.17 -7.07
CA ASP A 153 -6.93 18.18 -8.12
C ASP A 153 -5.51 18.79 -8.21
N GLN A 154 -4.58 18.32 -7.37
CA GLN A 154 -3.17 18.76 -7.26
C GLN A 154 -2.97 20.25 -6.97
N LYS A 155 -4.02 21.00 -6.60
CA LYS A 155 -3.94 22.45 -6.35
C LYS A 155 -3.53 22.82 -4.96
N THR A 156 -3.78 21.92 -3.98
CA THR A 156 -3.46 22.15 -2.59
C THR A 156 -2.69 21.00 -1.99
N TRP A 157 -1.95 21.28 -0.92
CA TRP A 157 -1.27 20.26 -0.14
C TRP A 157 -1.36 20.58 1.34
N LYS A 158 -1.27 19.54 2.18
CA LYS A 158 -1.24 19.64 3.64
C LYS A 158 -0.26 18.64 4.23
N TYR A 159 0.18 18.90 5.46
CA TYR A 159 0.92 17.92 6.25
C TYR A 159 -0.02 16.91 6.88
N TRP A 160 0.42 15.67 6.85
CA TRP A 160 -0.26 14.53 7.47
C TRP A 160 0.75 13.70 8.26
N PRO A 161 0.35 13.07 9.39
CA PRO A 161 1.26 12.16 10.11
C PRO A 161 1.76 11.04 9.20
N ALA A 162 3.06 10.94 9.05
CA ALA A 162 3.68 9.97 8.12
C ALA A 162 3.36 8.52 8.48
N SER A 163 3.19 8.22 9.77
CA SER A 163 2.80 6.90 10.25
C SER A 163 1.40 6.44 9.82
N LEU A 164 0.56 7.35 9.31
CA LEU A 164 -0.75 7.03 8.75
C LEU A 164 -0.73 6.85 7.22
N ILE A 165 0.43 7.09 6.59
CA ILE A 165 0.62 6.98 5.13
C ILE A 165 1.53 5.79 4.81
N TYR A 166 2.67 5.68 5.48
CA TYR A 166 3.69 4.68 5.19
C TYR A 166 3.54 3.45 6.09
N ILE A 167 3.61 2.26 5.50
CA ILE A 167 3.43 0.98 6.21
C ILE A 167 4.53 -0.01 5.77
N PRO A 168 5.37 -0.49 6.70
CA PRO A 168 5.54 -0.05 8.08
C PRO A 168 6.22 1.32 8.16
N PHE A 169 5.84 2.12 9.16
CA PHE A 169 6.53 3.37 9.40
C PHE A 169 7.73 3.13 10.34
N ASN A 170 8.94 3.27 9.79
CA ASN A 170 10.23 3.14 10.50
C ASN A 170 11.18 4.23 9.98
N ILE A 171 11.48 5.20 10.81
CA ILE A 171 12.55 6.20 10.57
C ILE A 171 13.43 6.26 11.81
#